data_11d19032f57c9a6ba3dc2c3d387b7730
#
_entry.id   11d19032f57c9a6ba3dc2c3d387b7730
#
_cell.length_a   1.000
_cell.length_b   1.000
_cell.length_c   1.000
_cell.angle_alpha   90.00
_cell.angle_beta   90.00
_cell.angle_gamma   90.00
#
_symmetry.space_group_name_H-M   'P 1'
#
loop_
_entity.id
_entity.type
_entity.pdbx_description
1 polymer ?
#
loop_
_entity_poly.entity_id
_entity_poly.type
_entity_poly.pdbx_seq_one_letter_code
_entity_poly.pdbx_strand_id
1 'polypeptide(L)'
;MALTRQQAIDFLKYKPVQFAKMLGFTKLGNMHNDWIMDMVMGKKDDTLQAHRGSFKTTCVSIALSELIILLPRTRTLFMRKTDNDVKEIIKQVQNILCDPHTIYIVQCIYGINLKLSTQSATEVSTNLNTDVKGTSQLLGIGMGGSITGKHYERIFTDDIINLKDRTSRAERERTKLAYQELQNIKNKGGRIFNTGTPWHKDDAFSIMPKPKRFDCYSTGIYTQDEIQEKRDSMLPSLFAANYELRHIASEDVIFTEPKKGAGPDIIEQGIMHLDSAFYGEDYTAWSIMKYVDGKYYLYGKMKRKHVEDCYDMIKEDYDRFMCGKLYNENNADKGMVGKDLRKLGLRVVLYHESMNKHVKIVTYLKAIWKNVIFVEGTEPEYIDQICDYFEDAEHDDAPDSAASLARVLYKKGNTEYKSVMGLI
;
A
#
# COMPACT_ATOMS: atom_id res chain seq x y z
N MET A 1 -9.46 49.13 -11.55
CA MET A 1 -9.94 49.33 -10.17
C MET A 1 -9.32 48.26 -9.28
N ALA A 2 -8.80 48.63 -8.10
CA ALA A 2 -8.33 47.67 -7.13
C ALA A 2 -9.51 46.85 -6.54
N LEU A 3 -9.32 45.56 -6.30
CA LEU A 3 -10.34 44.73 -5.66
C LEU A 3 -10.59 45.21 -4.23
N THR A 4 -11.85 45.27 -3.81
CA THR A 4 -12.15 45.44 -2.40
C THR A 4 -11.75 44.16 -1.63
N ARG A 5 -11.59 44.25 -0.31
CA ARG A 5 -11.28 43.10 0.54
C ARG A 5 -12.27 41.94 0.35
N GLN A 6 -13.56 42.23 0.32
CA GLN A 6 -14.60 41.21 0.15
C GLN A 6 -14.54 40.57 -1.23
N GLN A 7 -14.33 41.37 -2.29
CA GLN A 7 -14.19 40.87 -3.64
C GLN A 7 -12.95 39.93 -3.78
N ALA A 8 -11.85 40.26 -3.11
CA ALA A 8 -10.65 39.40 -3.12
C ALA A 8 -10.87 38.08 -2.38
N ILE A 9 -11.58 38.12 -1.24
CA ILE A 9 -11.98 36.90 -0.51
C ILE A 9 -12.94 36.06 -1.34
N ASP A 10 -13.97 36.65 -1.93
CA ASP A 10 -14.95 35.94 -2.75
C ASP A 10 -14.34 35.39 -4.04
N PHE A 11 -13.34 36.06 -4.58
CA PHE A 11 -12.59 35.58 -5.73
C PHE A 11 -11.84 34.27 -5.43
N LEU A 12 -11.10 34.19 -4.32
CA LEU A 12 -10.46 32.93 -3.91
C LEU A 12 -11.49 31.87 -3.59
N LYS A 13 -12.56 32.20 -2.85
CA LYS A 13 -13.56 31.22 -2.42
C LYS A 13 -14.39 30.59 -3.54
N TYR A 14 -14.78 31.38 -4.55
CA TYR A 14 -15.77 30.99 -5.55
C TYR A 14 -15.23 30.89 -6.96
N LYS A 15 -14.03 31.38 -7.21
CA LYS A 15 -13.36 31.39 -8.52
C LYS A 15 -11.94 30.83 -8.48
N PRO A 16 -11.66 29.75 -7.73
CA PRO A 16 -10.29 29.24 -7.57
C PRO A 16 -9.64 28.85 -8.89
N VAL A 17 -10.40 28.40 -9.88
CA VAL A 17 -9.81 28.11 -11.22
C VAL A 17 -9.42 29.39 -11.95
N GLN A 18 -10.12 30.52 -11.76
CA GLN A 18 -9.66 31.78 -12.35
C GLN A 18 -8.36 32.25 -11.69
N PHE A 19 -8.26 32.12 -10.37
CA PHE A 19 -7.01 32.35 -9.64
C PHE A 19 -5.89 31.43 -10.17
N ALA A 20 -6.14 30.13 -10.28
CA ALA A 20 -5.19 29.17 -10.81
C ALA A 20 -4.71 29.52 -12.24
N LYS A 21 -5.61 29.99 -13.11
CA LYS A 21 -5.24 30.42 -14.47
C LYS A 21 -4.33 31.65 -14.48
N MET A 22 -4.49 32.58 -13.54
CA MET A 22 -3.55 33.73 -13.39
C MET A 22 -2.14 33.23 -13.00
N LEU A 23 -2.04 32.10 -12.30
CA LEU A 23 -0.78 31.45 -11.92
C LEU A 23 -0.21 30.52 -13.01
N GLY A 24 -0.83 30.46 -14.19
CA GLY A 24 -0.37 29.65 -15.31
C GLY A 24 -0.98 28.23 -15.41
N PHE A 25 -1.90 27.83 -14.51
CA PHE A 25 -2.60 26.53 -14.58
C PHE A 25 -3.78 26.59 -15.57
N THR A 26 -3.49 26.75 -16.85
CA THR A 26 -4.50 27.05 -17.89
C THR A 26 -5.44 25.90 -18.23
N LYS A 27 -5.06 24.64 -17.91
CA LYS A 27 -5.84 23.43 -18.25
C LYS A 27 -7.00 23.12 -17.28
N LEU A 28 -7.12 23.86 -16.19
CA LEU A 28 -8.19 23.66 -15.22
C LEU A 28 -9.53 24.22 -15.72
N GLY A 29 -10.63 23.51 -15.48
CA GLY A 29 -11.99 23.86 -15.88
C GLY A 29 -12.98 23.88 -14.72
N ASN A 30 -14.29 24.00 -15.02
CA ASN A 30 -15.35 24.15 -14.01
C ASN A 30 -15.39 23.03 -12.98
N MET A 31 -15.20 21.79 -13.39
CA MET A 31 -15.12 20.63 -12.49
C MET A 31 -14.04 20.82 -11.42
N HIS A 32 -12.86 21.32 -11.81
CA HIS A 32 -11.77 21.60 -10.88
C HIS A 32 -12.11 22.76 -9.93
N ASN A 33 -12.92 23.71 -10.39
CA ASN A 33 -13.42 24.79 -9.53
C ASN A 33 -14.23 24.22 -8.35
N ASP A 34 -15.13 23.29 -8.63
CA ASP A 34 -15.96 22.64 -7.62
C ASP A 34 -15.10 21.79 -6.67
N TRP A 35 -14.09 21.08 -7.17
CA TRP A 35 -13.16 20.32 -6.34
C TRP A 35 -12.38 21.22 -5.38
N ILE A 36 -11.80 22.30 -5.85
CA ILE A 36 -11.03 23.22 -5.01
C ILE A 36 -11.96 23.91 -4.00
N MET A 37 -13.14 24.35 -4.41
CA MET A 37 -14.13 24.93 -3.50
C MET A 37 -14.51 23.97 -2.39
N ASP A 38 -14.74 22.70 -2.70
CA ASP A 38 -15.04 21.70 -1.67
C ASP A 38 -13.82 21.45 -0.76
N MET A 39 -12.60 21.37 -1.30
CA MET A 39 -11.37 21.24 -0.52
C MET A 39 -11.21 22.35 0.51
N VAL A 40 -11.50 23.59 0.11
CA VAL A 40 -11.31 24.78 0.96
C VAL A 40 -12.48 25.00 1.92
N MET A 41 -13.73 24.93 1.44
CA MET A 41 -14.91 25.35 2.18
C MET A 41 -15.71 24.20 2.81
N GLY A 42 -15.48 22.98 2.37
CA GLY A 42 -16.19 21.80 2.89
C GLY A 42 -15.99 21.60 4.39
N LYS A 43 -17.01 21.05 5.06
CA LYS A 43 -17.05 20.90 6.52
C LYS A 43 -16.93 19.45 7.00
N LYS A 44 -17.22 18.48 6.13
CA LYS A 44 -17.19 17.04 6.46
C LYS A 44 -16.00 16.37 5.79
N ASP A 45 -15.57 15.26 6.35
CA ASP A 45 -14.61 14.38 5.70
C ASP A 45 -15.14 13.97 4.33
N ASP A 46 -14.28 13.96 3.31
CA ASP A 46 -14.69 13.66 1.94
C ASP A 46 -13.57 12.95 1.18
N THR A 47 -13.94 12.29 0.08
CA THR A 47 -13.01 11.55 -0.76
C THR A 47 -13.30 11.82 -2.23
N LEU A 48 -12.26 12.23 -2.96
CA LEU A 48 -12.27 12.46 -4.39
C LEU A 48 -11.41 11.39 -5.09
N GLN A 49 -12.04 10.52 -5.85
CA GLN A 49 -11.35 9.64 -6.78
C GLN A 49 -11.42 10.23 -8.18
N ALA A 50 -10.28 10.55 -8.76
CA ALA A 50 -10.21 11.05 -10.11
C ALA A 50 -9.07 10.37 -10.87
N HIS A 51 -9.27 10.15 -12.17
CA HIS A 51 -8.33 9.40 -13.01
C HIS A 51 -6.93 10.06 -13.08
N ARG A 52 -5.94 9.30 -13.49
CA ARG A 52 -4.57 9.80 -13.67
C ARG A 52 -4.52 10.87 -14.78
N GLY A 53 -3.86 12.01 -14.49
CA GLY A 53 -3.83 13.17 -15.38
C GLY A 53 -5.04 14.10 -15.24
N SER A 54 -5.93 13.88 -14.27
CA SER A 54 -7.08 14.75 -14.01
C SER A 54 -6.75 16.02 -13.22
N PHE A 55 -5.50 16.36 -13.00
CA PHE A 55 -5.03 17.52 -12.24
C PHE A 55 -5.46 17.57 -10.77
N LYS A 56 -5.89 16.44 -10.17
CA LYS A 56 -6.30 16.39 -8.75
C LYS A 56 -5.24 16.94 -7.79
N THR A 57 -3.97 16.53 -7.96
CA THR A 57 -2.84 17.00 -7.14
C THR A 57 -2.58 18.50 -7.33
N THR A 58 -2.75 19.03 -8.54
CA THR A 58 -2.70 20.47 -8.79
C THR A 58 -3.81 21.20 -8.05
N CYS A 59 -5.03 20.68 -8.04
CA CYS A 59 -6.14 21.23 -7.26
C CYS A 59 -5.83 21.23 -5.75
N VAL A 60 -5.19 20.17 -5.25
CA VAL A 60 -4.75 20.12 -3.85
C VAL A 60 -3.75 21.23 -3.53
N SER A 61 -2.74 21.46 -4.37
CA SER A 61 -1.74 22.51 -4.11
C SER A 61 -2.36 23.92 -4.11
N ILE A 62 -3.33 24.18 -5.00
CA ILE A 62 -4.08 25.43 -5.02
C ILE A 62 -4.92 25.56 -3.74
N ALA A 63 -5.67 24.53 -3.36
CA ALA A 63 -6.49 24.53 -2.16
C ALA A 63 -5.65 24.73 -0.88
N LEU A 64 -4.47 24.10 -0.77
CA LEU A 64 -3.55 24.30 0.35
C LEU A 64 -3.08 25.74 0.43
N SER A 65 -2.78 26.38 -0.71
CA SER A 65 -2.36 27.78 -0.79
C SER A 65 -3.51 28.73 -0.37
N GLU A 66 -4.72 28.48 -0.86
CA GLU A 66 -5.92 29.25 -0.48
C GLU A 66 -6.26 29.11 1.00
N LEU A 67 -6.10 27.91 1.59
CA LEU A 67 -6.29 27.70 3.04
C LEU A 67 -5.32 28.53 3.88
N ILE A 68 -4.04 28.61 3.49
CA ILE A 68 -3.03 29.46 4.15
C ILE A 68 -3.45 30.92 4.14
N ILE A 69 -4.05 31.38 3.04
CA ILE A 69 -4.48 32.77 2.88
C ILE A 69 -5.81 33.04 3.61
N LEU A 70 -6.82 32.20 3.36
CA LEU A 70 -8.18 32.44 3.86
C LEU A 70 -8.35 32.08 5.34
N LEU A 71 -7.56 31.14 5.84
CA LEU A 71 -7.63 30.61 7.22
C LEU A 71 -6.23 30.60 7.86
N PRO A 72 -5.57 31.76 8.03
CA PRO A 72 -4.14 31.83 8.37
C PRO A 72 -3.77 31.26 9.75
N ARG A 73 -4.75 31.00 10.63
CA ARG A 73 -4.55 30.35 11.95
C ARG A 73 -4.84 28.85 11.93
N THR A 74 -5.21 28.30 10.78
CA THR A 74 -5.51 26.87 10.62
C THR A 74 -4.23 26.10 10.35
N ARG A 75 -4.02 25.01 11.05
CA ARG A 75 -2.92 24.08 10.81
C ARG A 75 -3.37 22.98 9.86
N THR A 76 -2.63 22.82 8.80
CA THR A 76 -2.92 21.83 7.76
C THR A 76 -1.83 20.79 7.71
N LEU A 77 -2.21 19.52 7.71
CA LEU A 77 -1.33 18.39 7.38
C LEU A 77 -1.60 17.96 5.94
N PHE A 78 -0.53 17.76 5.18
CA PHE A 78 -0.57 17.17 3.86
C PHE A 78 0.23 15.86 3.83
N MET A 79 -0.38 14.74 3.44
CA MET A 79 0.25 13.43 3.43
C MET A 79 0.22 12.82 2.04
N ARG A 80 1.35 12.28 1.61
CA ARG A 80 1.49 11.40 0.44
C ARG A 80 2.18 10.08 0.81
N LYS A 81 2.30 9.18 -0.18
CA LYS A 81 2.94 7.87 0.05
C LYS A 81 4.39 8.01 0.52
N THR A 82 5.16 8.92 -0.09
CA THR A 82 6.59 9.13 0.24
C THR A 82 6.91 10.60 0.53
N ASP A 83 8.00 10.84 1.28
CA ASP A 83 8.49 12.20 1.56
C ASP A 83 8.95 12.95 0.30
N ASN A 84 9.45 12.23 -0.71
CA ASN A 84 9.88 12.87 -1.94
C ASN A 84 8.69 13.44 -2.73
N ASP A 85 7.57 12.71 -2.80
CA ASP A 85 6.35 13.18 -3.43
C ASP A 85 5.78 14.42 -2.72
N VAL A 86 5.91 14.47 -1.39
CA VAL A 86 5.48 15.60 -0.57
C VAL A 86 6.28 16.86 -0.91
N LYS A 87 7.61 16.77 -1.02
CA LYS A 87 8.50 17.92 -1.27
C LYS A 87 8.14 18.67 -2.55
N GLU A 88 7.75 17.94 -3.60
CA GLU A 88 7.34 18.55 -4.88
C GLU A 88 6.11 19.45 -4.69
N ILE A 89 5.10 18.98 -3.97
CA ILE A 89 3.85 19.72 -3.75
C ILE A 89 4.06 20.89 -2.78
N ILE A 90 4.84 20.70 -1.72
CA ILE A 90 5.22 21.80 -0.82
C ILE A 90 5.95 22.91 -1.59
N LYS A 91 6.86 22.54 -2.50
CA LYS A 91 7.54 23.51 -3.37
C LYS A 91 6.57 24.25 -4.29
N GLN A 92 5.58 23.54 -4.85
CA GLN A 92 4.53 24.17 -5.67
C GLN A 92 3.69 25.16 -4.85
N VAL A 93 3.29 24.81 -3.63
CA VAL A 93 2.58 25.72 -2.71
C VAL A 93 3.42 26.96 -2.41
N GLN A 94 4.71 26.81 -2.11
CA GLN A 94 5.62 27.94 -1.90
C GLN A 94 5.68 28.86 -3.12
N ASN A 95 5.78 28.31 -4.33
CA ASN A 95 5.80 29.07 -5.56
C ASN A 95 4.49 29.87 -5.77
N ILE A 96 3.33 29.22 -5.51
CA ILE A 96 2.02 29.87 -5.58
C ILE A 96 1.95 31.05 -4.59
N LEU A 97 2.41 30.87 -3.35
CA LEU A 97 2.39 31.93 -2.33
C LEU A 97 3.35 33.08 -2.65
N CYS A 98 4.43 32.84 -3.37
CA CYS A 98 5.40 33.86 -3.80
C CYS A 98 5.04 34.55 -5.12
N ASP A 99 3.98 34.11 -5.81
CA ASP A 99 3.57 34.67 -7.08
C ASP A 99 3.04 36.12 -6.93
N PRO A 100 3.37 37.04 -7.82
CA PRO A 100 2.91 38.45 -7.75
C PRO A 100 1.38 38.61 -7.67
N HIS A 101 0.60 37.76 -8.38
CA HIS A 101 -0.87 37.79 -8.30
C HIS A 101 -1.36 37.40 -6.92
N THR A 102 -0.75 36.38 -6.29
CA THR A 102 -1.07 35.95 -4.91
C THR A 102 -0.75 37.06 -3.92
N ILE A 103 0.43 37.67 -4.04
CA ILE A 103 0.84 38.80 -3.17
C ILE A 103 -0.14 39.96 -3.31
N TYR A 104 -0.56 40.32 -4.52
CA TYR A 104 -1.55 41.36 -4.77
C TYR A 104 -2.90 41.05 -4.12
N ILE A 105 -3.41 39.82 -4.25
CA ILE A 105 -4.67 39.39 -3.62
C ILE A 105 -4.57 39.50 -2.09
N VAL A 106 -3.47 39.04 -1.50
CA VAL A 106 -3.24 39.15 -0.04
C VAL A 106 -3.16 40.62 0.40
N GLN A 107 -2.53 41.48 -0.39
CA GLN A 107 -2.53 42.92 -0.12
C GLN A 107 -3.95 43.50 -0.11
N CYS A 108 -4.83 43.09 -1.03
CA CYS A 108 -6.22 43.51 -1.04
C CYS A 108 -6.99 42.99 0.22
N ILE A 109 -6.68 41.79 0.70
CA ILE A 109 -7.38 41.18 1.85
C ILE A 109 -6.87 41.74 3.20
N TYR A 110 -5.55 41.86 3.37
CA TYR A 110 -4.90 42.12 4.68
C TYR A 110 -4.15 43.46 4.76
N GLY A 111 -3.94 44.14 3.64
CA GLY A 111 -3.17 45.39 3.59
C GLY A 111 -1.66 45.21 3.75
N ILE A 112 -1.16 43.98 3.67
CA ILE A 112 0.27 43.65 3.81
C ILE A 112 0.79 42.82 2.64
N ASN A 113 2.09 42.90 2.38
CA ASN A 113 2.76 42.02 1.43
C ASN A 113 2.97 40.65 2.05
N LEU A 114 2.50 39.63 1.35
CA LEU A 114 2.72 38.23 1.75
C LEU A 114 4.22 37.91 1.70
N LYS A 115 4.71 37.25 2.75
CA LYS A 115 6.08 36.73 2.83
C LYS A 115 6.06 35.37 3.52
N LEU A 116 6.90 34.45 3.06
CA LEU A 116 7.13 33.19 3.74
C LEU A 116 7.97 33.48 5.00
N SER A 117 7.49 33.05 6.18
CA SER A 117 8.21 33.09 7.46
C SER A 117 8.92 31.78 7.77
N THR A 118 8.38 30.64 7.27
CA THR A 118 9.02 29.33 7.28
C THR A 118 8.97 28.76 5.86
N GLN A 119 10.13 28.36 5.36
CA GLN A 119 10.29 27.76 4.02
C GLN A 119 11.26 26.60 4.12
N SER A 120 10.76 25.41 4.37
CA SER A 120 11.55 24.17 4.31
C SER A 120 11.02 23.25 3.20
N ALA A 121 11.66 22.12 3.01
CA ALA A 121 11.19 21.12 2.04
C ALA A 121 9.82 20.51 2.39
N THR A 122 9.41 20.61 3.66
CA THR A 122 8.20 19.98 4.20
C THR A 122 7.29 20.94 4.96
N GLU A 123 7.72 22.16 5.24
CA GLU A 123 6.95 23.11 6.04
C GLU A 123 6.80 24.48 5.36
N VAL A 124 5.62 25.05 5.52
CA VAL A 124 5.31 26.41 5.03
C VAL A 124 4.58 27.19 6.14
N SER A 125 5.08 28.40 6.38
CA SER A 125 4.37 29.43 7.12
C SER A 125 4.56 30.78 6.45
N THR A 126 3.61 31.69 6.67
CA THR A 126 3.64 33.04 6.14
C THR A 126 3.56 34.06 7.29
N ASN A 127 3.83 35.33 6.98
CA ASN A 127 3.64 36.43 7.89
C ASN A 127 2.17 36.71 8.26
N LEU A 128 1.22 35.95 7.72
CA LEU A 128 -0.19 35.93 8.15
C LEU A 128 -0.39 35.04 9.39
N ASN A 129 0.53 34.13 9.68
CA ASN A 129 0.47 33.27 10.85
C ASN A 129 0.69 34.07 12.14
N THR A 130 -0.34 34.15 12.97
CA THR A 130 -0.29 34.78 14.27
C THR A 130 -0.46 33.79 15.43
N ASP A 131 -0.32 32.49 15.17
CA ASP A 131 -0.40 31.45 16.19
C ASP A 131 0.86 31.47 17.07
N VAL A 132 0.67 31.65 18.37
CA VAL A 132 1.76 31.66 19.36
C VAL A 132 2.36 30.26 19.63
N LYS A 133 1.74 29.20 19.16
CA LYS A 133 2.24 27.82 19.35
C LYS A 133 3.45 27.48 18.50
N GLY A 134 3.86 28.36 17.57
CA GLY A 134 5.06 28.18 16.75
C GLY A 134 4.98 27.05 15.72
N THR A 135 3.79 26.48 15.46
CA THR A 135 3.59 25.43 14.47
C THR A 135 3.38 26.03 13.07
N SER A 136 3.91 25.33 12.05
CA SER A 136 3.74 25.75 10.67
C SER A 136 2.26 25.67 10.23
N GLN A 137 1.85 26.58 9.34
CA GLN A 137 0.51 26.57 8.74
C GLN A 137 0.26 25.33 7.91
N LEU A 138 1.28 24.84 7.22
CA LEU A 138 1.25 23.59 6.44
C LEU A 138 2.47 22.76 6.80
N LEU A 139 2.23 21.48 7.14
CA LEU A 139 3.23 20.44 7.25
C LEU A 139 2.94 19.34 6.23
N GLY A 140 3.93 18.98 5.43
CA GLY A 140 3.88 17.83 4.54
C GLY A 140 4.70 16.66 5.09
N ILE A 141 4.16 15.45 5.03
CA ILE A 141 4.82 14.21 5.46
C ILE A 141 4.51 13.05 4.52
N GLY A 142 5.46 12.11 4.38
CA GLY A 142 5.19 10.78 3.84
C GLY A 142 4.53 9.87 4.90
N MET A 143 3.90 8.79 4.47
CA MET A 143 3.21 7.83 5.36
C MET A 143 4.11 7.22 6.46
N GLY A 144 5.44 7.24 6.29
CA GLY A 144 6.39 6.78 7.31
C GLY A 144 6.76 7.81 8.35
N GLY A 145 6.30 9.06 8.21
CA GLY A 145 6.64 10.16 9.10
C GLY A 145 5.89 10.10 10.43
N SER A 146 6.53 10.60 11.51
CA SER A 146 5.91 10.66 12.83
C SER A 146 4.90 11.82 12.91
N ILE A 147 3.68 11.49 13.26
CA ILE A 147 2.57 12.45 13.48
C ILE A 147 2.11 12.53 14.94
N THR A 148 2.72 11.74 15.82
CA THR A 148 2.33 11.62 17.23
C THR A 148 2.44 12.97 17.95
N GLY A 149 1.43 13.31 18.73
CA GLY A 149 1.39 14.53 19.55
C GLY A 149 1.10 15.84 18.81
N LYS A 150 0.87 15.79 17.49
CA LYS A 150 0.45 16.94 16.68
C LYS A 150 -1.05 16.89 16.42
N HIS A 151 -1.69 18.05 16.24
CA HIS A 151 -3.13 18.15 15.97
C HIS A 151 -3.40 19.18 14.87
N TYR A 152 -4.35 18.85 13.97
CA TYR A 152 -4.63 19.63 12.76
C TYR A 152 -6.12 19.86 12.58
N GLU A 153 -6.48 21.04 12.06
CA GLU A 153 -7.84 21.40 11.67
C GLU A 153 -8.16 20.92 10.24
N ARG A 154 -7.13 20.80 9.39
CA ARG A 154 -7.26 20.31 8.02
C ARG A 154 -6.21 19.23 7.76
N ILE A 155 -6.65 18.13 7.19
CA ILE A 155 -5.76 17.03 6.80
C ILE A 155 -6.08 16.69 5.36
N PHE A 156 -5.05 16.61 4.52
CA PHE A 156 -5.17 16.19 3.13
C PHE A 156 -4.32 14.93 2.91
N THR A 157 -4.93 13.94 2.29
CA THR A 157 -4.17 12.79 1.76
C THR A 157 -4.24 12.82 0.24
N ASP A 158 -3.09 12.65 -0.45
CA ASP A 158 -3.04 12.58 -1.90
C ASP A 158 -2.17 11.41 -2.34
N ASP A 159 -2.78 10.49 -3.10
CA ASP A 159 -2.15 9.27 -3.62
C ASP A 159 -1.37 8.48 -2.54
N ILE A 160 -1.96 8.30 -1.32
CA ILE A 160 -1.40 7.43 -0.27
C ILE A 160 -1.57 5.95 -0.60
N ILE A 161 -2.44 5.62 -1.55
CA ILE A 161 -2.70 4.28 -2.08
C ILE A 161 -2.04 4.21 -3.45
N ASN A 162 -1.22 3.18 -3.71
CA ASN A 162 -0.48 3.04 -4.96
C ASN A 162 -0.41 1.57 -5.44
N LEU A 163 0.44 1.28 -6.43
CA LEU A 163 0.62 -0.04 -6.99
C LEU A 163 1.00 -1.10 -5.94
N LYS A 164 1.76 -0.75 -4.88
CA LYS A 164 2.11 -1.71 -3.81
C LYS A 164 0.86 -2.16 -3.03
N ASP A 165 -0.11 -1.25 -2.82
CA ASP A 165 -1.40 -1.61 -2.19
C ASP A 165 -2.23 -2.57 -3.07
N ARG A 166 -2.00 -2.61 -4.40
CA ARG A 166 -2.65 -3.56 -5.29
C ARG A 166 -2.19 -5.00 -5.03
N THR A 167 -0.88 -5.18 -4.87
CA THR A 167 -0.25 -6.50 -4.83
C THR A 167 -0.03 -7.00 -3.40
N SER A 168 0.27 -6.11 -2.43
CA SER A 168 0.62 -6.46 -1.06
C SER A 168 -0.53 -6.22 -0.09
N ARG A 169 -0.95 -7.28 0.60
CA ARG A 169 -1.92 -7.20 1.70
C ARG A 169 -1.33 -6.44 2.89
N ALA A 170 -0.06 -6.70 3.24
CA ALA A 170 0.61 -6.03 4.34
C ALA A 170 0.67 -4.51 4.10
N GLU A 171 0.93 -4.08 2.86
CA GLU A 171 0.93 -2.66 2.51
C GLU A 171 -0.48 -2.04 2.60
N ARG A 172 -1.54 -2.75 2.18
CA ARG A 172 -2.93 -2.29 2.36
C ARG A 172 -3.27 -2.05 3.83
N GLU A 173 -2.96 -3.01 4.70
CA GLU A 173 -3.19 -2.87 6.15
C GLU A 173 -2.37 -1.73 6.74
N ARG A 174 -1.11 -1.57 6.35
CA ARG A 174 -0.26 -0.44 6.75
C ARG A 174 -0.88 0.91 6.33
N THR A 175 -1.39 1.00 5.09
CA THR A 175 -2.04 2.22 4.60
C THR A 175 -3.33 2.52 5.36
N LYS A 176 -4.15 1.50 5.68
CA LYS A 176 -5.35 1.64 6.51
C LYS A 176 -5.03 2.13 7.92
N LEU A 177 -4.02 1.55 8.57
CA LEU A 177 -3.57 1.97 9.90
C LEU A 177 -3.09 3.42 9.88
N ALA A 178 -2.27 3.82 8.91
CA ALA A 178 -1.84 5.20 8.76
C ALA A 178 -3.02 6.17 8.59
N TYR A 179 -4.04 5.80 7.80
CA TYR A 179 -5.25 6.60 7.67
C TYR A 179 -6.05 6.69 8.98
N GLN A 180 -6.16 5.60 9.74
CA GLN A 180 -6.84 5.61 11.04
C GLN A 180 -6.12 6.52 12.05
N GLU A 181 -4.78 6.54 12.05
CA GLU A 181 -4.01 7.47 12.89
C GLU A 181 -4.31 8.94 12.58
N LEU A 182 -4.65 9.29 11.32
CA LEU A 182 -5.07 10.66 10.98
C LEU A 182 -6.35 11.08 11.71
N GLN A 183 -7.25 10.16 12.06
CA GLN A 183 -8.45 10.47 12.84
C GLN A 183 -8.09 10.87 14.28
N ASN A 184 -7.03 10.30 14.86
CA ASN A 184 -6.56 10.61 16.22
C ASN A 184 -5.95 12.01 16.33
N ILE A 185 -5.34 12.52 15.25
CA ILE A 185 -4.71 13.84 15.22
C ILE A 185 -5.60 14.94 14.64
N LYS A 186 -6.80 14.58 14.18
CA LYS A 186 -7.80 15.54 13.71
C LYS A 186 -8.45 16.25 14.89
N ASN A 187 -8.36 17.56 14.92
CA ASN A 187 -9.05 18.40 15.95
C ASN A 187 -10.57 18.26 15.83
N LYS A 188 -11.28 18.46 16.95
CA LYS A 188 -12.74 18.54 16.96
C LYS A 188 -13.22 19.62 15.97
N GLY A 189 -14.08 19.23 15.03
CA GLY A 189 -14.53 20.10 13.94
C GLY A 189 -13.54 20.23 12.77
N GLY A 190 -12.41 19.52 12.84
CA GLY A 190 -11.47 19.41 11.74
C GLY A 190 -12.01 18.48 10.63
N ARG A 191 -11.30 18.44 9.49
CA ARG A 191 -11.70 17.71 8.29
C ARG A 191 -10.51 16.97 7.68
N ILE A 192 -10.78 15.75 7.18
CA ILE A 192 -9.88 15.02 6.29
C ILE A 192 -10.45 15.07 4.87
N PHE A 193 -9.62 15.43 3.90
CA PHE A 193 -9.94 15.34 2.48
C PHE A 193 -8.98 14.39 1.78
N ASN A 194 -9.52 13.37 1.14
CA ASN A 194 -8.72 12.33 0.50
C ASN A 194 -8.78 12.45 -1.01
N THR A 195 -7.64 12.31 -1.69
CA THR A 195 -7.59 12.19 -3.15
C THR A 195 -6.76 10.98 -3.57
N GLY A 196 -7.10 10.38 -4.71
CA GLY A 196 -6.32 9.29 -5.28
C GLY A 196 -7.07 8.45 -6.31
N THR A 197 -6.47 7.32 -6.65
CA THR A 197 -7.04 6.29 -7.54
C THR A 197 -7.16 4.96 -6.78
N PRO A 198 -8.25 4.18 -6.96
CA PRO A 198 -8.42 2.89 -6.30
C PRO A 198 -7.53 1.83 -6.96
N TRP A 199 -6.87 0.99 -6.14
CA TRP A 199 -5.99 -0.06 -6.63
C TRP A 199 -6.46 -1.47 -6.28
N HIS A 200 -7.19 -1.62 -5.17
CA HIS A 200 -7.72 -2.91 -4.72
C HIS A 200 -9.07 -2.72 -4.03
N LYS A 201 -9.97 -3.73 -4.09
CA LYS A 201 -11.28 -3.68 -3.42
C LYS A 201 -11.19 -3.42 -1.92
N ASP A 202 -10.07 -3.86 -1.31
CA ASP A 202 -9.78 -3.77 0.12
C ASP A 202 -8.61 -2.83 0.41
N ASP A 203 -8.39 -1.81 -0.42
CA ASP A 203 -7.44 -0.73 -0.11
C ASP A 203 -8.04 0.27 0.91
N ALA A 204 -7.27 1.30 1.30
CA ALA A 204 -7.70 2.24 2.33
C ALA A 204 -8.95 3.04 1.95
N PHE A 205 -9.36 3.12 0.67
CA PHE A 205 -10.64 3.72 0.31
C PHE A 205 -11.84 2.95 0.88
N SER A 206 -11.69 1.67 1.24
CA SER A 206 -12.76 0.88 1.88
C SER A 206 -13.18 1.40 3.25
N ILE A 207 -12.30 2.15 3.94
CA ILE A 207 -12.54 2.75 5.26
C ILE A 207 -12.65 4.29 5.23
N MET A 208 -12.51 4.90 4.06
CA MET A 208 -12.69 6.35 3.85
C MET A 208 -14.16 6.68 3.54
N PRO A 209 -14.56 7.97 3.62
CA PRO A 209 -15.87 8.40 3.13
C PRO A 209 -16.13 7.94 1.69
N LYS A 210 -17.41 7.66 1.38
CA LYS A 210 -17.81 7.22 0.03
C LYS A 210 -17.31 8.22 -1.03
N PRO A 211 -16.49 7.77 -1.99
CA PRO A 211 -15.83 8.68 -2.91
C PRO A 211 -16.78 9.28 -3.96
N LYS A 212 -16.54 10.54 -4.29
CA LYS A 212 -16.97 11.15 -5.54
C LYS A 212 -16.02 10.68 -6.64
N ARG A 213 -16.52 10.08 -7.70
CA ARG A 213 -15.72 9.45 -8.75
C ARG A 213 -15.80 10.20 -10.07
N PHE A 214 -14.63 10.42 -10.67
CA PHE A 214 -14.46 11.11 -11.95
C PHE A 214 -13.48 10.31 -12.82
N ASP A 215 -14.01 9.37 -13.58
CA ASP A 215 -13.23 8.54 -14.51
C ASP A 215 -12.85 9.30 -15.79
N CYS A 216 -12.05 8.67 -16.65
CA CYS A 216 -11.57 9.32 -17.87
C CYS A 216 -12.67 9.64 -18.90
N TYR A 217 -13.83 9.02 -18.80
CA TYR A 217 -14.96 9.28 -19.69
C TYR A 217 -15.81 10.45 -19.21
N SER A 218 -15.94 10.62 -17.89
CA SER A 218 -16.80 11.63 -17.27
C SER A 218 -16.16 13.01 -17.19
N THR A 219 -14.84 13.12 -17.24
CA THR A 219 -14.12 14.39 -17.06
C THR A 219 -14.02 15.23 -18.34
N GLY A 220 -14.09 14.60 -19.51
CA GLY A 220 -13.87 15.28 -20.81
C GLY A 220 -12.45 15.83 -21.02
N ILE A 221 -11.46 15.41 -20.20
CA ILE A 221 -10.05 15.84 -20.31
C ILE A 221 -9.39 15.17 -21.50
N TYR A 222 -9.71 13.92 -21.77
CA TYR A 222 -9.19 13.15 -22.88
C TYR A 222 -10.28 12.91 -23.94
N THR A 223 -9.89 12.93 -25.21
CA THR A 223 -10.72 12.46 -26.31
C THR A 223 -10.84 10.93 -26.30
N GLN A 224 -11.81 10.38 -27.05
CA GLN A 224 -11.98 8.92 -27.15
C GLN A 224 -10.73 8.24 -27.73
N ASP A 225 -10.09 8.87 -28.71
CA ASP A 225 -8.88 8.34 -29.35
C ASP A 225 -7.70 8.32 -28.35
N GLU A 226 -7.52 9.39 -27.55
CA GLU A 226 -6.49 9.42 -26.49
C GLU A 226 -6.75 8.39 -25.38
N ILE A 227 -8.01 8.13 -25.07
CA ILE A 227 -8.40 7.09 -24.10
C ILE A 227 -8.06 5.71 -24.67
N GLN A 228 -8.36 5.46 -25.95
CA GLN A 228 -8.05 4.19 -26.59
C GLN A 228 -6.52 3.97 -26.70
N GLU A 229 -5.76 4.97 -27.08
CA GLU A 229 -4.29 4.92 -27.12
C GLU A 229 -3.70 4.56 -25.74
N LYS A 230 -4.21 5.19 -24.66
CA LYS A 230 -3.79 4.86 -23.29
C LYS A 230 -4.15 3.42 -22.91
N ARG A 231 -5.32 2.95 -23.31
CA ARG A 231 -5.78 1.58 -23.07
C ARG A 231 -4.87 0.56 -23.74
N ASP A 232 -4.47 0.82 -24.98
CA ASP A 232 -3.65 -0.09 -25.78
C ASP A 232 -2.16 -0.06 -25.31
N SER A 233 -1.75 1.00 -24.63
CA SER A 233 -0.36 1.19 -24.17
C SER A 233 -0.03 0.53 -22.82
N MET A 234 -1.00 -0.07 -22.12
CA MET A 234 -0.78 -0.62 -20.78
C MET A 234 -1.64 -1.86 -20.49
N LEU A 235 -1.33 -2.57 -19.43
CA LEU A 235 -2.13 -3.71 -18.96
C LEU A 235 -3.57 -3.29 -18.65
N PRO A 236 -4.59 -4.10 -19.03
CA PRO A 236 -6.00 -3.78 -18.78
C PRO A 236 -6.32 -3.44 -17.32
N SER A 237 -5.69 -4.12 -16.38
CA SER A 237 -5.86 -3.86 -14.94
C SER A 237 -5.25 -2.52 -14.49
N LEU A 238 -4.16 -2.08 -15.08
CA LEU A 238 -3.56 -0.76 -14.82
C LEU A 238 -4.43 0.35 -15.41
N PHE A 239 -4.96 0.14 -16.63
CA PHE A 239 -5.88 1.09 -17.23
C PHE A 239 -7.16 1.23 -16.40
N ALA A 240 -7.76 0.11 -15.99
CA ALA A 240 -8.96 0.11 -15.17
C ALA A 240 -8.77 0.86 -13.84
N ALA A 241 -7.67 0.65 -13.12
CA ALA A 241 -7.37 1.33 -11.87
C ALA A 241 -7.11 2.83 -12.08
N ASN A 242 -6.23 3.18 -13.04
CA ASN A 242 -5.76 4.55 -13.21
C ASN A 242 -6.75 5.47 -13.95
N TYR A 243 -7.56 4.92 -14.88
CA TYR A 243 -8.41 5.72 -15.77
C TYR A 243 -9.90 5.45 -15.58
N GLU A 244 -10.32 4.20 -15.35
CA GLU A 244 -11.72 3.86 -15.14
C GLU A 244 -12.13 3.83 -13.65
N LEU A 245 -11.15 4.02 -12.74
CA LEU A 245 -11.34 3.99 -11.29
C LEU A 245 -11.99 2.66 -10.82
N ARG A 246 -11.68 1.57 -11.51
CA ARG A 246 -12.14 0.22 -11.18
C ARG A 246 -10.94 -0.65 -10.86
N HIS A 247 -11.00 -1.36 -9.74
CA HIS A 247 -10.07 -2.46 -9.49
C HIS A 247 -10.60 -3.70 -10.20
N ILE A 248 -9.82 -4.26 -11.10
CA ILE A 248 -10.04 -5.60 -11.63
C ILE A 248 -9.22 -6.52 -10.74
N ALA A 249 -9.82 -7.64 -10.30
CA ALA A 249 -9.07 -8.71 -9.68
C ALA A 249 -7.95 -9.09 -10.66
N SER A 250 -6.71 -8.89 -10.23
CA SER A 250 -5.55 -9.04 -11.10
C SER A 250 -5.48 -10.48 -11.58
N GLU A 251 -5.28 -10.70 -12.87
CA GLU A 251 -4.82 -11.99 -13.39
C GLU A 251 -3.46 -12.37 -12.80
N ASP A 252 -2.76 -11.38 -12.22
CA ASP A 252 -1.47 -11.51 -11.55
C ASP A 252 -1.58 -12.00 -10.10
N VAL A 253 -2.76 -12.04 -9.47
CA VAL A 253 -2.94 -12.63 -8.14
C VAL A 253 -2.86 -14.16 -8.27
N ILE A 254 -1.71 -14.70 -7.87
CA ILE A 254 -1.46 -16.14 -7.91
C ILE A 254 -2.26 -16.84 -6.82
N PHE A 255 -2.37 -16.23 -5.63
CA PHE A 255 -3.04 -16.77 -4.46
C PHE A 255 -4.20 -15.87 -4.01
N THR A 256 -5.38 -16.47 -3.86
CA THR A 256 -6.59 -15.79 -3.36
C THR A 256 -6.62 -15.80 -1.83
N GLU A 257 -7.67 -15.20 -1.23
CA GLU A 257 -7.89 -15.20 0.23
C GLU A 257 -7.65 -16.59 0.86
N PRO A 258 -6.79 -16.68 1.90
CA PRO A 258 -6.45 -17.93 2.56
C PRO A 258 -7.59 -18.42 3.45
N LYS A 259 -7.85 -19.74 3.45
CA LYS A 259 -8.72 -20.37 4.44
C LYS A 259 -7.93 -20.60 5.71
N LYS A 260 -8.51 -20.26 6.86
CA LYS A 260 -7.88 -20.35 8.20
C LYS A 260 -8.77 -21.07 9.18
N GLY A 261 -8.25 -21.44 10.34
CA GLY A 261 -9.01 -21.92 11.49
C GLY A 261 -9.03 -23.43 11.66
N ALA A 262 -8.06 -24.17 11.11
CA ALA A 262 -7.85 -25.56 11.48
C ALA A 262 -7.07 -25.64 12.80
N GLY A 263 -7.49 -26.52 13.72
CA GLY A 263 -6.75 -26.77 14.95
C GLY A 263 -5.37 -27.38 14.69
N PRO A 264 -4.40 -27.19 15.61
CA PRO A 264 -3.02 -27.62 15.42
C PRO A 264 -2.84 -29.15 15.34
N ASP A 265 -3.68 -29.93 15.98
CA ASP A 265 -3.57 -31.39 16.02
C ASP A 265 -3.72 -32.04 14.64
N ILE A 266 -4.38 -31.36 13.71
CA ILE A 266 -4.63 -31.91 12.38
C ILE A 266 -3.33 -32.13 11.56
N ILE A 267 -2.26 -31.40 11.86
CA ILE A 267 -0.97 -31.53 11.16
C ILE A 267 0.04 -32.41 11.88
N GLU A 268 -0.30 -33.01 13.03
CA GLU A 268 0.58 -33.98 13.67
C GLU A 268 1.00 -35.08 12.70
N GLN A 269 2.27 -35.50 12.77
CA GLN A 269 2.94 -36.40 11.82
C GLN A 269 3.00 -35.89 10.37
N GLY A 270 2.82 -34.59 10.16
CA GLY A 270 3.05 -33.94 8.87
C GLY A 270 4.50 -33.99 8.44
N ILE A 271 4.74 -33.48 7.25
CA ILE A 271 6.11 -33.29 6.72
C ILE A 271 6.50 -31.83 6.83
N MET A 272 7.78 -31.58 7.11
CA MET A 272 8.34 -30.22 7.26
C MET A 272 9.28 -29.91 6.11
N HIS A 273 9.34 -28.66 5.71
CA HIS A 273 10.33 -28.12 4.79
C HIS A 273 10.98 -26.88 5.39
N LEU A 274 12.27 -26.71 5.14
CA LEU A 274 13.06 -25.56 5.55
C LEU A 274 13.67 -24.90 4.32
N ASP A 275 13.38 -23.62 4.12
CA ASP A 275 14.11 -22.70 3.24
C ASP A 275 15.06 -21.88 4.11
N SER A 276 16.36 -21.97 3.83
CA SER A 276 17.44 -21.51 4.70
C SER A 276 18.04 -20.19 4.21
N ALA A 277 17.98 -19.12 5.00
CA ALA A 277 18.70 -17.87 4.73
C ALA A 277 20.12 -17.91 5.33
N PHE A 278 21.11 -17.46 4.55
CA PHE A 278 22.51 -17.39 4.94
C PHE A 278 23.05 -15.97 5.08
N TYR A 279 22.32 -14.96 4.57
CA TYR A 279 22.73 -13.55 4.60
C TYR A 279 21.54 -12.63 4.94
N GLY A 280 21.79 -11.53 5.60
CA GLY A 280 20.93 -10.63 6.39
C GLY A 280 19.69 -9.99 5.76
N GLU A 281 19.34 -10.23 4.50
CA GLU A 281 18.11 -9.65 3.89
C GLU A 281 17.03 -10.69 3.60
N ASP A 282 17.37 -11.96 3.50
CA ASP A 282 16.44 -13.06 3.25
C ASP A 282 15.84 -13.63 4.53
N TYR A 283 14.74 -14.36 4.39
CA TYR A 283 14.06 -14.99 5.52
C TYR A 283 14.37 -16.47 5.59
N THR A 284 14.71 -16.97 6.78
CA THR A 284 14.59 -18.40 7.06
C THR A 284 13.13 -18.73 7.26
N ALA A 285 12.56 -19.54 6.35
CA ALA A 285 11.16 -19.95 6.37
C ALA A 285 11.02 -21.45 6.54
N TRP A 286 10.09 -21.89 7.40
CA TRP A 286 9.74 -23.31 7.51
C TRP A 286 8.25 -23.53 7.46
N SER A 287 7.90 -24.60 6.79
CA SER A 287 6.52 -25.01 6.55
C SER A 287 6.29 -26.42 7.08
N ILE A 288 5.11 -26.69 7.63
CA ILE A 288 4.66 -28.05 7.94
C ILE A 288 3.34 -28.28 7.20
N MET A 289 3.25 -29.38 6.46
CA MET A 289 2.07 -29.69 5.68
C MET A 289 1.64 -31.13 5.85
N LYS A 290 0.31 -31.35 5.94
CA LYS A 290 -0.31 -32.67 5.94
C LYS A 290 -1.52 -32.68 5.01
N TYR A 291 -1.67 -33.77 4.28
CA TYR A 291 -2.86 -34.02 3.45
C TYR A 291 -3.81 -34.95 4.17
N VAL A 292 -5.06 -34.53 4.36
CA VAL A 292 -6.13 -35.30 5.01
C VAL A 292 -7.44 -35.00 4.29
N ASP A 293 -8.16 -36.03 3.87
CA ASP A 293 -9.50 -35.97 3.30
C ASP A 293 -9.68 -34.91 2.20
N GLY A 294 -8.77 -34.87 1.24
CA GLY A 294 -8.81 -33.95 0.10
C GLY A 294 -8.35 -32.52 0.40
N LYS A 295 -7.90 -32.21 1.63
CA LYS A 295 -7.43 -30.90 2.08
C LYS A 295 -5.97 -30.94 2.45
N TYR A 296 -5.28 -29.82 2.25
CA TYR A 296 -3.90 -29.60 2.66
C TYR A 296 -3.89 -28.65 3.84
N TYR A 297 -3.45 -29.13 4.99
CA TYR A 297 -3.31 -28.31 6.19
C TYR A 297 -1.88 -27.80 6.26
N LEU A 298 -1.73 -26.45 6.34
CA LEU A 298 -0.45 -25.77 6.25
C LEU A 298 -0.22 -24.92 7.50
N TYR A 299 0.90 -25.15 8.14
CA TYR A 299 1.46 -24.30 9.19
C TYR A 299 2.80 -23.75 8.69
N GLY A 300 3.11 -22.50 9.04
CA GLY A 300 4.38 -21.91 8.66
C GLY A 300 4.80 -20.75 9.53
N LYS A 301 6.10 -20.55 9.60
CA LYS A 301 6.78 -19.43 10.22
C LYS A 301 7.91 -18.94 9.35
N MET A 302 8.30 -17.67 9.53
CA MET A 302 9.47 -17.09 8.88
C MET A 302 10.16 -16.08 9.80
N LYS A 303 11.48 -16.01 9.72
CA LYS A 303 12.30 -15.07 10.50
C LYS A 303 13.38 -14.45 9.63
N ARG A 304 13.53 -13.14 9.69
CA ARG A 304 14.64 -12.43 9.03
C ARG A 304 15.92 -12.61 9.83
N LYS A 305 16.43 -13.86 9.83
CA LYS A 305 17.59 -14.31 10.59
C LYS A 305 18.36 -15.39 9.83
N HIS A 306 19.63 -15.51 10.12
CA HIS A 306 20.43 -16.65 9.67
C HIS A 306 19.82 -17.96 10.17
N VAL A 307 19.88 -19.01 9.35
CA VAL A 307 19.22 -20.29 9.65
C VAL A 307 19.67 -20.91 10.98
N GLU A 308 20.95 -20.74 11.36
CA GLU A 308 21.49 -21.25 12.64
C GLU A 308 20.79 -20.63 13.85
N ASP A 309 20.40 -19.35 13.79
CA ASP A 309 19.66 -18.66 14.85
C ASP A 309 18.19 -19.12 14.97
N CYS A 310 17.74 -19.95 14.02
CA CYS A 310 16.40 -20.48 13.99
C CYS A 310 16.30 -21.96 14.38
N TYR A 311 17.42 -22.66 14.60
CA TYR A 311 17.43 -24.11 14.87
C TYR A 311 16.55 -24.53 16.05
N ASP A 312 16.60 -23.80 17.15
CA ASP A 312 15.79 -24.14 18.34
C ASP A 312 14.29 -24.03 18.05
N MET A 313 13.87 -23.00 17.35
CA MET A 313 12.46 -22.79 16.95
C MET A 313 11.99 -23.85 15.94
N ILE A 314 12.85 -24.20 14.98
CA ILE A 314 12.58 -25.26 14.00
C ILE A 314 12.43 -26.60 14.72
N LYS A 315 13.30 -26.91 15.67
CA LYS A 315 13.22 -28.13 16.46
C LYS A 315 11.98 -28.15 17.33
N GLU A 316 11.65 -27.06 18.00
CA GLU A 316 10.44 -26.94 18.82
C GLU A 316 9.17 -27.26 17.99
N ASP A 317 9.01 -26.65 16.81
CA ASP A 317 7.87 -26.93 15.93
C ASP A 317 7.92 -28.37 15.37
N TYR A 318 9.11 -28.90 15.03
CA TYR A 318 9.27 -30.27 14.58
C TYR A 318 8.80 -31.28 15.62
N ASP A 319 9.20 -31.10 16.87
CA ASP A 319 8.84 -31.98 17.98
C ASP A 319 7.37 -31.79 18.37
N ARG A 320 6.89 -30.55 18.47
CA ARG A 320 5.50 -30.21 18.78
C ARG A 320 4.51 -30.94 17.88
N PHE A 321 4.76 -30.92 16.57
CA PHE A 321 3.90 -31.55 15.58
C PHE A 321 4.33 -32.98 15.23
N MET A 322 5.29 -33.55 15.96
CA MET A 322 5.81 -34.92 15.76
C MET A 322 6.11 -35.19 14.28
N CYS A 323 6.77 -34.25 13.61
CA CYS A 323 7.00 -34.28 12.17
C CYS A 323 7.75 -35.55 11.74
N GLY A 324 7.26 -36.25 10.72
CA GLY A 324 7.84 -37.50 10.24
C GLY A 324 9.19 -37.30 9.53
N LYS A 325 9.34 -36.22 8.78
CA LYS A 325 10.55 -35.88 8.01
C LYS A 325 10.66 -34.34 7.83
N LEU A 326 11.88 -33.84 7.80
CA LEU A 326 12.21 -32.49 7.36
C LEU A 326 12.93 -32.55 6.02
N TYR A 327 12.44 -31.82 5.02
CA TYR A 327 13.08 -31.65 3.72
C TYR A 327 13.88 -30.35 3.72
N ASN A 328 15.15 -30.41 3.29
CA ASN A 328 16.01 -29.24 3.20
C ASN A 328 16.80 -29.28 1.88
N GLU A 329 16.83 -28.16 1.19
CA GLU A 329 17.58 -27.98 -0.03
C GLU A 329 19.07 -27.86 0.28
N ASN A 330 19.94 -28.48 -0.56
CA ASN A 330 21.39 -28.50 -0.34
C ASN A 330 22.18 -27.69 -1.40
N ASN A 331 21.50 -26.85 -2.17
CA ASN A 331 22.12 -26.11 -3.27
C ASN A 331 23.16 -25.09 -2.78
N ALA A 332 22.85 -24.33 -1.73
CA ALA A 332 23.67 -23.22 -1.25
C ALA A 332 24.74 -23.67 -0.24
N ASP A 333 24.41 -24.57 0.67
CA ASP A 333 25.25 -24.94 1.83
C ASP A 333 25.95 -26.29 1.72
N LYS A 334 25.80 -26.98 0.60
CA LYS A 334 26.29 -28.34 0.38
C LYS A 334 25.84 -29.33 1.46
N GLY A 335 24.68 -29.08 2.08
CA GLY A 335 24.04 -29.93 3.08
C GLY A 335 24.57 -29.76 4.52
N MET A 336 25.23 -28.65 4.84
CA MET A 336 25.69 -28.35 6.21
C MET A 336 24.53 -28.20 7.16
N VAL A 337 23.54 -27.39 6.84
CA VAL A 337 22.30 -27.21 7.63
C VAL A 337 21.66 -28.54 7.95
N GLY A 338 21.49 -29.40 6.93
CA GLY A 338 20.91 -30.72 7.15
C GLY A 338 21.73 -31.62 8.07
N LYS A 339 23.07 -31.52 8.10
CA LYS A 339 23.93 -32.25 9.05
C LYS A 339 23.72 -31.75 10.48
N ASP A 340 23.62 -30.43 10.68
CA ASP A 340 23.44 -29.86 12.00
C ASP A 340 22.06 -30.17 12.56
N LEU A 341 21.01 -30.09 11.75
CA LEU A 341 19.66 -30.49 12.15
C LEU A 341 19.57 -31.99 12.49
N ARG A 342 20.35 -32.86 11.81
CA ARG A 342 20.44 -34.28 12.19
C ARG A 342 21.10 -34.49 13.57
N LYS A 343 22.12 -33.68 13.92
CA LYS A 343 22.74 -33.71 15.26
C LYS A 343 21.73 -33.33 16.35
N LEU A 344 20.76 -32.49 16.02
CA LEU A 344 19.64 -32.14 16.91
C LEU A 344 18.53 -33.19 16.97
N GLY A 345 18.69 -34.33 16.27
CA GLY A 345 17.76 -35.47 16.30
C GLY A 345 16.65 -35.40 15.23
N LEU A 346 16.68 -34.47 14.28
CA LEU A 346 15.67 -34.38 13.23
C LEU A 346 15.95 -35.40 12.09
N ARG A 347 14.89 -35.96 11.50
CA ARG A 347 14.98 -36.84 10.32
C ARG A 347 15.04 -36.02 9.06
N VAL A 348 16.23 -35.59 8.63
CA VAL A 348 16.42 -34.69 7.49
C VAL A 348 16.62 -35.44 6.18
N VAL A 349 15.85 -35.08 5.18
CA VAL A 349 15.98 -35.52 3.78
C VAL A 349 16.58 -34.36 2.99
N LEU A 350 17.83 -34.51 2.58
CA LEU A 350 18.49 -33.55 1.68
C LEU A 350 18.11 -33.84 0.23
N TYR A 351 17.84 -32.78 -0.51
CA TYR A 351 17.60 -32.88 -1.95
C TYR A 351 18.23 -31.70 -2.69
N HIS A 352 18.47 -31.88 -3.99
CA HIS A 352 18.91 -30.83 -4.88
C HIS A 352 17.74 -30.26 -5.65
N GLU A 353 17.54 -28.93 -5.61
CA GLU A 353 16.51 -28.28 -6.39
C GLU A 353 17.05 -27.83 -7.74
N SER A 354 16.40 -28.22 -8.79
CA SER A 354 16.73 -27.84 -10.17
C SER A 354 15.62 -27.06 -10.87
N MET A 355 14.47 -26.96 -10.22
CA MET A 355 13.31 -26.25 -10.80
C MET A 355 13.38 -24.76 -10.46
N ASN A 356 13.02 -23.90 -11.40
CA ASN A 356 12.83 -22.48 -11.15
C ASN A 356 11.76 -22.28 -10.06
N LYS A 357 12.00 -21.40 -9.09
CA LYS A 357 11.13 -21.15 -7.93
C LYS A 357 9.72 -20.75 -8.37
N HIS A 358 9.56 -19.77 -9.27
CA HIS A 358 8.25 -19.34 -9.77
C HIS A 358 7.48 -20.52 -10.40
N VAL A 359 8.13 -21.28 -11.26
CA VAL A 359 7.52 -22.47 -11.88
C VAL A 359 7.09 -23.49 -10.82
N LYS A 360 7.90 -23.74 -9.77
CA LYS A 360 7.57 -24.62 -8.65
C LYS A 360 6.33 -24.13 -7.89
N ILE A 361 6.31 -22.86 -7.53
CA ILE A 361 5.22 -22.24 -6.78
C ILE A 361 3.89 -22.32 -7.57
N VAL A 362 3.91 -21.93 -8.84
CA VAL A 362 2.71 -21.95 -9.70
C VAL A 362 2.26 -23.39 -10.01
N THR A 363 3.19 -24.30 -10.26
CA THR A 363 2.83 -25.67 -10.62
C THR A 363 2.24 -26.47 -9.45
N TYR A 364 2.77 -26.29 -8.24
CA TYR A 364 2.39 -27.14 -7.11
C TYR A 364 1.54 -26.43 -6.06
N LEU A 365 1.95 -25.28 -5.54
CA LEU A 365 1.21 -24.60 -4.50
C LEU A 365 -0.10 -23.99 -5.02
N LYS A 366 -0.06 -23.32 -6.17
CA LYS A 366 -1.27 -22.77 -6.80
C LYS A 366 -2.27 -23.87 -7.18
N ALA A 367 -1.79 -25.02 -7.67
CA ALA A 367 -2.67 -26.13 -8.04
C ALA A 367 -3.50 -26.67 -6.88
N ILE A 368 -2.95 -26.69 -5.67
CA ILE A 368 -3.64 -27.18 -4.46
C ILE A 368 -4.32 -26.05 -3.66
N TRP A 369 -4.10 -24.78 -4.00
CA TRP A 369 -4.47 -23.62 -3.18
C TRP A 369 -5.93 -23.59 -2.72
N LYS A 370 -6.85 -23.99 -3.59
CA LYS A 370 -8.29 -24.05 -3.25
C LYS A 370 -8.60 -24.96 -2.05
N ASN A 371 -7.73 -25.94 -1.80
CA ASN A 371 -7.86 -26.95 -0.77
C ASN A 371 -6.87 -26.75 0.38
N VAL A 372 -6.08 -25.66 0.38
CA VAL A 372 -5.17 -25.29 1.47
C VAL A 372 -5.95 -24.62 2.59
N ILE A 373 -5.71 -25.06 3.83
CA ILE A 373 -6.25 -24.47 5.06
C ILE A 373 -5.09 -24.20 6.01
N PHE A 374 -4.94 -22.95 6.43
CA PHE A 374 -3.92 -22.58 7.39
C PHE A 374 -4.35 -23.00 8.81
N VAL A 375 -3.38 -23.57 9.51
CA VAL A 375 -3.53 -24.06 10.89
C VAL A 375 -3.31 -22.90 11.86
N GLU A 376 -4.01 -22.93 13.00
CA GLU A 376 -3.84 -21.96 14.08
C GLU A 376 -2.38 -21.92 14.56
N GLY A 377 -1.87 -20.69 14.80
CA GLY A 377 -0.48 -20.44 15.16
C GLY A 377 0.46 -20.25 13.96
N THR A 378 -0.04 -20.34 12.70
CA THR A 378 0.70 -19.88 11.54
C THR A 378 0.93 -18.37 11.64
N GLU A 379 2.18 -17.92 11.44
CA GLU A 379 2.51 -16.49 11.51
C GLU A 379 1.80 -15.69 10.42
N PRO A 380 1.22 -14.51 10.74
CA PRO A 380 0.56 -13.67 9.76
C PRO A 380 1.48 -13.27 8.60
N GLU A 381 2.73 -12.93 8.88
CA GLU A 381 3.74 -12.52 7.89
C GLU A 381 4.02 -13.65 6.88
N TYR A 382 4.03 -14.90 7.33
CA TYR A 382 4.18 -16.07 6.47
C TYR A 382 3.01 -16.20 5.48
N ILE A 383 1.77 -16.01 5.97
CA ILE A 383 0.56 -16.04 5.13
C ILE A 383 0.58 -14.88 4.13
N ASP A 384 0.95 -13.70 4.60
CA ASP A 384 0.96 -12.49 3.78
C ASP A 384 2.01 -12.59 2.65
N GLN A 385 3.21 -13.15 2.92
CA GLN A 385 4.22 -13.38 1.88
C GLN A 385 3.72 -14.34 0.78
N ILE A 386 2.96 -15.40 1.15
CA ILE A 386 2.36 -16.30 0.14
C ILE A 386 1.26 -15.57 -0.65
N CYS A 387 0.36 -14.85 0.02
CA CYS A 387 -0.76 -14.18 -0.64
C CYS A 387 -0.31 -13.02 -1.52
N ASP A 388 0.79 -12.37 -1.17
CA ASP A 388 1.37 -11.23 -1.87
C ASP A 388 2.36 -11.66 -2.99
N TYR A 389 2.62 -12.96 -3.14
CA TYR A 389 3.60 -13.47 -4.09
C TYR A 389 3.24 -13.18 -5.55
N PHE A 390 4.21 -12.72 -6.32
CA PHE A 390 4.21 -12.56 -7.78
C PHE A 390 5.60 -12.91 -8.33
N GLU A 391 5.74 -13.09 -9.65
CA GLU A 391 6.95 -13.64 -10.28
C GLU A 391 8.26 -12.93 -9.91
N ASP A 392 8.23 -11.60 -9.81
CA ASP A 392 9.38 -10.76 -9.48
C ASP A 392 9.34 -10.28 -8.01
N ALA A 393 8.75 -11.04 -7.10
CA ALA A 393 8.71 -10.69 -5.68
C ALA A 393 10.14 -10.68 -5.09
N GLU A 394 10.47 -9.66 -4.30
CA GLU A 394 11.76 -9.52 -3.64
C GLU A 394 12.03 -10.65 -2.64
N HIS A 395 10.98 -11.19 -2.03
CA HIS A 395 11.03 -12.30 -1.07
C HIS A 395 10.01 -13.36 -1.44
N ASP A 396 10.44 -14.61 -1.54
CA ASP A 396 9.64 -15.76 -1.95
C ASP A 396 9.82 -17.01 -1.05
N ASP A 397 10.44 -16.85 0.13
CA ASP A 397 10.85 -17.94 1.02
C ASP A 397 9.66 -18.76 1.54
N ALA A 398 8.57 -18.10 1.98
CA ALA A 398 7.37 -18.78 2.47
C ALA A 398 6.62 -19.53 1.35
N PRO A 399 6.32 -18.92 0.17
CA PRO A 399 5.68 -19.65 -0.92
C PRO A 399 6.58 -20.74 -1.50
N ASP A 400 7.90 -20.57 -1.52
CA ASP A 400 8.84 -21.58 -1.98
C ASP A 400 8.90 -22.79 -1.05
N SER A 401 9.00 -22.55 0.25
CA SER A 401 8.95 -23.60 1.27
C SER A 401 7.63 -24.39 1.21
N ALA A 402 6.48 -23.70 1.11
CA ALA A 402 5.16 -24.34 0.98
C ALA A 402 5.03 -25.13 -0.34
N ALA A 403 5.54 -24.60 -1.45
CA ALA A 403 5.49 -25.25 -2.75
C ALA A 403 6.31 -26.55 -2.79
N SER A 404 7.44 -26.59 -2.06
CA SER A 404 8.28 -27.78 -1.93
C SER A 404 7.52 -28.93 -1.25
N LEU A 405 6.76 -28.65 -0.19
CA LEU A 405 5.88 -29.66 0.44
C LEU A 405 4.69 -30.05 -0.44
N ALA A 406 4.07 -29.08 -1.09
CA ALA A 406 2.99 -29.34 -2.04
C ALA A 406 3.45 -30.33 -3.13
N ARG A 407 4.65 -30.17 -3.69
CA ARG A 407 5.25 -31.08 -4.67
C ARG A 407 5.43 -32.51 -4.12
N VAL A 408 5.91 -32.64 -2.87
CA VAL A 408 6.11 -33.96 -2.26
C VAL A 408 4.77 -34.67 -2.05
N LEU A 409 3.75 -33.97 -1.55
CA LEU A 409 2.43 -34.55 -1.29
C LEU A 409 1.66 -34.82 -2.58
N TYR A 410 1.77 -33.96 -3.60
CA TYR A 410 1.14 -34.15 -4.92
C TYR A 410 1.62 -35.43 -5.62
N LYS A 411 2.92 -35.73 -5.54
CA LYS A 411 3.50 -36.97 -6.09
C LYS A 411 2.99 -38.20 -5.36
N LYS A 412 2.84 -38.15 -4.03
CA LYS A 412 2.33 -39.27 -3.23
C LYS A 412 0.87 -39.57 -3.55
N GLY A 413 0.00 -38.56 -3.58
CA GLY A 413 -1.42 -38.73 -3.92
C GLY A 413 -1.65 -39.35 -5.29
N ASN A 414 -0.86 -39.00 -6.30
CA ASN A 414 -0.94 -39.60 -7.63
C ASN A 414 -0.46 -41.05 -7.67
N THR A 415 0.47 -41.45 -6.81
CA THR A 415 0.97 -42.84 -6.72
C THR A 415 -0.05 -43.72 -6.00
N GLU A 416 -0.67 -43.26 -4.93
CA GLU A 416 -1.76 -43.97 -4.24
C GLU A 416 -3.00 -44.09 -5.13
N TYR A 417 -3.37 -43.07 -5.89
CA TYR A 417 -4.49 -43.11 -6.83
C TYR A 417 -4.25 -44.14 -7.97
N LYS A 418 -3.03 -44.24 -8.48
CA LYS A 418 -2.66 -45.26 -9.49
C LYS A 418 -2.67 -46.67 -8.90
N SER A 419 -2.25 -46.87 -7.65
CA SER A 419 -2.28 -48.17 -6.98
C SER A 419 -3.72 -48.64 -6.66
N VAL A 420 -4.60 -47.71 -6.29
CA VAL A 420 -6.04 -48.00 -6.01
C VAL A 420 -6.80 -48.31 -7.32
N MET A 421 -6.40 -47.74 -8.46
CA MET A 421 -7.03 -47.98 -9.76
C MET A 421 -6.46 -49.21 -10.51
N GLY A 422 -5.49 -49.92 -9.94
CA GLY A 422 -4.92 -51.12 -10.58
C GLY A 422 -4.14 -50.84 -11.86
N LEU A 423 -3.61 -49.63 -12.04
CA LEU A 423 -2.86 -49.18 -13.23
C LEU A 423 -1.36 -49.18 -12.96
N ILE A 424 -0.83 -50.27 -12.40
CA ILE A 424 0.60 -50.65 -12.41
C ILE A 424 0.68 -52.14 -12.77
#